data_28c62caaabaef67e7146d6fb53fd1a9d
#
_entry.id   28c62caaabaef67e7146d6fb53fd1a9d
#
_cell.length_a   1.000
_cell.length_b   1.000
_cell.length_c   1.000
_cell.angle_alpha   90.00
_cell.angle_beta   90.00
_cell.angle_gamma   90.00
#
_symmetry.space_group_name_H-M   'P 1'
#
loop_
_entity.id
_entity.type
_entity.pdbx_description
1 polymer ?
#
loop_
_entity_poly.entity_id
_entity_poly.type
_entity_poly.pdbx_seq_one_letter_code
_entity_poly.pdbx_strand_id
1 'polypeptide(L)'
;YMELLNSPRFHSFLEKNDLLANFYLHSKFREFIQDFSVESDRIRLIVFGEEPANELMMRCKMLVTDYSSVCWDVFYLDKPVVFFQFDRDKYMEAHGSYLDMDRELFGDCAQDVDGLLTYMERCADDHFVVRPEYEKMQKSFYKYFDDQNSRRICDAIVNKWPR
;
A
#
# COMPACT_ATOMS: atom_id res chain seq x y z
N TYR A 1 0.50 -12.58 7.90
CA TYR A 1 1.63 -11.63 7.91
C TYR A 1 2.87 -12.21 8.61
N MET A 2 2.72 -12.96 9.71
CA MET A 2 3.88 -13.56 10.41
C MET A 2 4.74 -14.44 9.52
N GLU A 3 4.13 -15.20 8.60
CA GLU A 3 4.84 -15.99 7.60
C GLU A 3 5.74 -15.11 6.71
N LEU A 4 5.24 -13.97 6.22
CA LEU A 4 6.00 -13.00 5.45
C LEU A 4 7.16 -12.43 6.27
N LEU A 5 6.85 -11.89 7.46
CA LEU A 5 7.82 -11.20 8.32
C LEU A 5 8.99 -12.11 8.75
N ASN A 6 8.75 -13.43 8.88
CA ASN A 6 9.76 -14.43 9.21
C ASN A 6 10.31 -15.20 8.00
N SER A 7 9.93 -14.82 6.77
CA SER A 7 10.42 -15.49 5.56
C SER A 7 11.89 -15.17 5.30
N PRO A 8 12.77 -16.17 5.19
CA PRO A 8 14.18 -15.94 4.81
C PRO A 8 14.32 -15.25 3.45
N ARG A 9 13.39 -15.52 2.51
CA ARG A 9 13.35 -14.88 1.20
C ARG A 9 13.03 -13.38 1.32
N PHE A 10 12.13 -13.01 2.24
CA PHE A 10 11.83 -11.60 2.52
C PHE A 10 13.03 -10.87 3.12
N HIS A 11 13.70 -11.47 4.10
CA HIS A 11 14.91 -10.89 4.69
C HIS A 11 16.01 -10.70 3.62
N SER A 12 16.24 -11.72 2.81
CA SER A 12 17.21 -11.64 1.69
C SER A 12 16.84 -10.57 0.66
N PHE A 13 15.54 -10.40 0.37
CA PHE A 13 15.04 -9.35 -0.51
C PHE A 13 15.34 -7.95 0.05
N LEU A 14 15.10 -7.72 1.33
CA LEU A 14 15.39 -6.44 1.99
C LEU A 14 16.89 -6.14 2.00
N GLU A 15 17.71 -7.14 2.28
CA GLU A 15 19.16 -7.00 2.32
C GLU A 15 19.74 -6.70 0.93
N LYS A 16 19.37 -7.50 -0.07
CA LYS A 16 19.81 -7.36 -1.46
C LYS A 16 19.52 -5.97 -2.04
N ASN A 17 18.37 -5.39 -1.68
CA ASN A 17 17.91 -4.12 -2.24
C ASN A 17 18.16 -2.91 -1.30
N ASP A 18 18.87 -3.11 -0.19
CA ASP A 18 19.11 -2.12 0.86
C ASP A 18 17.84 -1.39 1.31
N LEU A 19 16.81 -2.18 1.64
CA LEU A 19 15.49 -1.70 2.05
C LEU A 19 15.24 -1.91 3.53
N LEU A 20 14.38 -1.06 4.08
CA LEU A 20 13.73 -1.23 5.38
C LEU A 20 12.24 -1.49 5.14
N ALA A 21 11.68 -2.49 5.83
CA ALA A 21 10.25 -2.75 5.85
C ALA A 21 9.63 -2.08 7.09
N ASN A 22 8.70 -1.16 6.85
CA ASN A 22 7.88 -0.59 7.92
C ASN A 22 6.53 -1.32 7.94
N PHE A 23 6.35 -2.21 8.90
CA PHE A 23 5.08 -2.91 9.10
C PHE A 23 4.19 -2.05 9.99
N TYR A 24 3.23 -1.38 9.36
CA TYR A 24 2.34 -0.43 10.01
C TYR A 24 1.01 -1.08 10.36
N LEU A 25 0.74 -1.25 11.65
CA LEU A 25 -0.49 -1.85 12.13
C LEU A 25 -1.63 -0.83 12.20
N HIS A 26 -2.76 -1.19 11.61
CA HIS A 26 -3.98 -0.41 11.73
C HIS A 26 -4.42 -0.30 13.20
N SER A 27 -4.98 0.83 13.60
CA SER A 27 -5.39 1.12 14.99
C SER A 27 -6.24 0.03 15.64
N LYS A 28 -7.11 -0.64 14.86
CA LYS A 28 -7.95 -1.76 15.33
C LYS A 28 -7.16 -3.00 15.75
N PHE A 29 -5.93 -3.16 15.29
CA PHE A 29 -5.06 -4.32 15.58
C PHE A 29 -3.98 -4.00 16.61
N ARG A 30 -4.06 -2.84 17.29
CA ARG A 30 -3.05 -2.42 18.27
C ARG A 30 -2.85 -3.43 19.40
N GLU A 31 -3.92 -4.09 19.84
CA GLU A 31 -3.87 -5.10 20.90
C GLU A 31 -3.08 -6.36 20.51
N PHE A 32 -2.95 -6.63 19.21
CA PHE A 32 -2.25 -7.79 18.67
C PHE A 32 -0.77 -7.52 18.36
N ILE A 33 -0.25 -6.31 18.64
CA ILE A 33 1.16 -5.96 18.33
C ILE A 33 2.15 -6.91 18.97
N GLN A 34 1.86 -7.37 20.17
CA GLN A 34 2.70 -8.33 20.91
C GLN A 34 2.73 -9.72 20.29
N ASP A 35 1.79 -10.05 19.41
CA ASP A 35 1.75 -11.32 18.68
C ASP A 35 2.73 -11.29 17.48
N PHE A 36 3.22 -10.10 17.12
CA PHE A 36 4.22 -9.91 16.09
C PHE A 36 5.61 -9.84 16.72
N SER A 37 6.43 -10.85 16.49
CA SER A 37 7.84 -10.86 16.88
C SER A 37 8.69 -11.11 15.64
N VAL A 38 9.62 -10.19 15.36
CA VAL A 38 10.55 -10.30 14.23
C VAL A 38 11.93 -9.90 14.71
N GLU A 39 12.90 -10.80 14.52
CA GLU A 39 14.30 -10.53 14.80
C GLU A 39 14.99 -10.08 13.49
N SER A 40 14.92 -8.79 13.21
CA SER A 40 15.57 -8.21 12.03
C SER A 40 15.75 -6.71 12.19
N ASP A 41 16.97 -6.23 11.97
CA ASP A 41 17.27 -4.79 11.97
C ASP A 41 16.65 -4.05 10.76
N ARG A 42 16.15 -4.80 9.77
CA ARG A 42 15.53 -4.25 8.57
C ARG A 42 14.01 -4.23 8.60
N ILE A 43 13.39 -4.73 9.67
CA ILE A 43 11.94 -4.76 9.83
C ILE A 43 11.54 -4.00 11.08
N ARG A 44 10.73 -2.96 10.91
CA ARG A 44 10.20 -2.15 12.01
C ARG A 44 8.71 -2.39 12.15
N LEU A 45 8.28 -2.77 13.34
CA LEU A 45 6.86 -2.82 13.68
C LEU A 45 6.46 -1.43 14.20
N ILE A 46 5.56 -0.76 13.49
CA ILE A 46 5.13 0.60 13.82
C ILE A 46 3.67 0.55 14.28
N VAL A 47 3.44 1.01 15.50
CA VAL A 47 2.09 1.13 16.06
C VAL A 47 1.46 2.43 15.56
N PHE A 48 0.16 2.38 15.32
CA PHE A 48 -0.61 3.55 14.92
C PHE A 48 -0.37 4.74 15.88
N GLY A 49 0.09 5.85 15.32
CA GLY A 49 0.38 7.08 16.05
C GLY A 49 1.85 7.28 16.45
N GLU A 50 2.73 6.30 16.26
CA GLU A 50 4.18 6.46 16.48
C GLU A 50 4.85 7.28 15.37
N GLU A 51 4.48 7.03 14.12
CA GLU A 51 4.91 7.82 12.97
C GLU A 51 3.68 8.20 12.11
N PRO A 52 3.66 9.39 11.51
CA PRO A 52 2.60 9.78 10.58
C PRO A 52 2.64 8.92 9.32
N ALA A 53 1.52 8.27 8.99
CA ALA A 53 1.43 7.38 7.81
C ALA A 53 1.77 8.09 6.49
N ASN A 54 1.39 9.37 6.36
CA ASN A 54 1.72 10.17 5.18
C ASN A 54 3.23 10.35 4.98
N GLU A 55 4.01 10.49 6.05
CA GLU A 55 5.47 10.58 5.95
C GLU A 55 6.09 9.26 5.51
N LEU A 56 5.57 8.13 6.00
CA LEU A 56 5.98 6.80 5.56
C LEU A 56 5.67 6.60 4.08
N MET A 57 4.47 6.96 3.63
CA MET A 57 4.06 6.89 2.22
C MET A 57 4.94 7.76 1.32
N MET A 58 5.28 8.97 1.75
CA MET A 58 6.18 9.85 0.99
C MET A 58 7.60 9.29 0.82
N ARG A 59 8.09 8.52 1.80
CA ARG A 59 9.45 7.95 1.79
C ARG A 59 9.53 6.53 1.23
N CYS A 60 8.41 5.80 1.14
CA CYS A 60 8.44 4.40 0.67
C CYS A 60 8.85 4.29 -0.79
N LYS A 61 9.43 3.16 -1.16
CA LYS A 61 9.70 2.76 -2.55
C LYS A 61 8.50 2.08 -3.17
N MET A 62 7.77 1.31 -2.39
CA MET A 62 6.56 0.60 -2.77
C MET A 62 5.65 0.43 -1.54
N LEU A 63 4.40 0.11 -1.78
CA LEU A 63 3.45 -0.30 -0.75
C LEU A 63 3.05 -1.76 -0.94
N VAL A 64 3.06 -2.52 0.14
CA VAL A 64 2.33 -3.80 0.24
C VAL A 64 1.12 -3.55 1.13
N THR A 65 -0.07 -3.87 0.64
CA THR A 65 -1.31 -3.66 1.38
C THR A 65 -2.37 -4.70 1.01
N ASP A 66 -3.42 -4.78 1.78
CA ASP A 66 -4.57 -5.66 1.55
C ASP A 66 -5.74 -4.90 0.87
N TYR A 67 -6.62 -4.33 1.69
CA TYR A 67 -7.84 -3.63 1.25
C TYR A 67 -7.84 -2.16 1.70
N SER A 68 -6.72 -1.67 2.20
CA SER A 68 -6.61 -0.34 2.76
C SER A 68 -6.61 0.75 1.70
N SER A 69 -7.37 1.81 1.94
CA SER A 69 -7.45 2.98 1.05
C SER A 69 -6.14 3.76 0.90
N VAL A 70 -5.13 3.52 1.73
CA VAL A 70 -3.80 4.15 1.59
C VAL A 70 -3.12 3.80 0.27
N CYS A 71 -3.56 2.72 -0.41
CA CYS A 71 -3.08 2.36 -1.74
C CYS A 71 -3.30 3.50 -2.75
N TRP A 72 -4.39 4.25 -2.63
CA TRP A 72 -4.68 5.38 -3.51
C TRP A 72 -3.67 6.51 -3.34
N ASP A 73 -3.29 6.83 -2.10
CA ASP A 73 -2.33 7.90 -1.84
C ASP A 73 -0.94 7.54 -2.39
N VAL A 74 -0.51 6.29 -2.17
CA VAL A 74 0.79 5.81 -2.69
C VAL A 74 0.80 5.74 -4.21
N PHE A 75 -0.30 5.31 -4.82
CA PHE A 75 -0.44 5.27 -6.27
C PHE A 75 -0.47 6.69 -6.87
N TYR A 76 -1.10 7.66 -6.19
CA TYR A 76 -1.04 9.07 -6.58
C TYR A 76 0.38 9.63 -6.56
N LEU A 77 1.23 9.14 -5.65
CA LEU A 77 2.65 9.50 -5.55
C LEU A 77 3.54 8.80 -6.60
N ASP A 78 2.95 8.15 -7.58
CA ASP A 78 3.65 7.43 -8.66
C ASP A 78 4.57 6.32 -8.14
N LYS A 79 4.06 5.54 -7.17
CA LYS A 79 4.78 4.44 -6.55
C LYS A 79 4.00 3.13 -6.72
N PRO A 80 4.70 1.99 -6.95
CA PRO A 80 4.04 0.72 -7.13
C PRO A 80 3.34 0.25 -5.86
N VAL A 81 2.18 -0.37 -6.06
CA VAL A 81 1.41 -1.05 -5.03
C VAL A 81 1.38 -2.54 -5.34
N VAL A 82 1.58 -3.37 -4.34
CA VAL A 82 1.34 -4.81 -4.42
C VAL A 82 0.27 -5.17 -3.40
N PHE A 83 -0.79 -5.79 -3.88
CA PHE A 83 -1.90 -6.22 -3.04
C PHE A 83 -1.64 -7.62 -2.49
N PHE A 84 -1.82 -7.80 -1.18
CA PHE A 84 -1.69 -9.07 -0.49
C PHE A 84 -3.04 -9.49 0.08
N GLN A 85 -3.83 -10.23 -0.70
CA GLN A 85 -5.22 -10.55 -0.42
C GLN A 85 -5.41 -12.06 -0.18
N PHE A 86 -4.72 -12.61 0.83
CA PHE A 86 -4.75 -14.03 1.19
C PHE A 86 -6.11 -14.52 1.72
N ASP A 87 -6.99 -13.59 2.13
CA ASP A 87 -8.32 -13.87 2.67
C ASP A 87 -9.45 -13.23 1.85
N ARG A 88 -9.19 -13.00 0.56
CA ARG A 88 -10.05 -12.24 -0.36
C ARG A 88 -11.52 -12.64 -0.32
N ASP A 89 -11.80 -13.96 -0.41
CA ASP A 89 -13.18 -14.44 -0.45
C ASP A 89 -13.94 -14.08 0.83
N LYS A 90 -13.30 -14.25 1.98
CA LYS A 90 -13.87 -13.87 3.29
C LYS A 90 -14.08 -12.37 3.42
N TYR A 91 -13.12 -11.58 2.94
CA TYR A 91 -13.24 -10.13 2.95
C TYR A 91 -14.40 -9.67 2.07
N MET A 92 -14.51 -10.20 0.85
CA MET A 92 -15.59 -9.87 -0.09
C MET A 92 -16.97 -10.27 0.43
N GLU A 93 -17.09 -11.42 1.09
CA GLU A 93 -18.33 -11.87 1.73
C GLU A 93 -18.77 -10.94 2.87
N ALA A 94 -17.80 -10.47 3.68
CA ALA A 94 -18.08 -9.66 4.87
C ALA A 94 -18.27 -8.17 4.58
N HIS A 95 -17.53 -7.61 3.62
CA HIS A 95 -17.43 -6.16 3.40
C HIS A 95 -17.78 -5.73 1.97
N GLY A 96 -17.54 -6.57 0.98
CA GLY A 96 -17.64 -6.19 -0.43
C GLY A 96 -16.56 -5.20 -0.87
N SER A 97 -16.67 -4.73 -2.10
CA SER A 97 -15.80 -3.69 -2.65
C SER A 97 -16.52 -2.84 -3.68
N TYR A 98 -16.13 -1.57 -3.79
CA TYR A 98 -16.55 -0.69 -4.89
C TYR A 98 -15.75 -0.94 -6.16
N LEU A 99 -14.53 -1.52 -6.04
CA LEU A 99 -13.70 -1.88 -7.17
C LEU A 99 -13.99 -3.32 -7.60
N ASP A 100 -13.92 -3.56 -8.90
CA ASP A 100 -13.77 -4.91 -9.42
C ASP A 100 -12.34 -5.39 -9.13
N MET A 101 -12.21 -6.26 -8.11
CA MET A 101 -10.92 -6.74 -7.64
C MET A 101 -10.14 -7.59 -8.66
N ASP A 102 -10.77 -7.96 -9.77
CA ASP A 102 -10.11 -8.71 -10.85
C ASP A 102 -9.60 -7.80 -11.97
N ARG A 103 -10.18 -6.59 -12.11
CA ARG A 103 -9.94 -5.73 -13.28
C ARG A 103 -9.45 -4.33 -12.93
N GLU A 104 -9.74 -3.86 -11.71
CA GLU A 104 -9.51 -2.47 -11.34
C GLU A 104 -8.40 -2.29 -10.29
N LEU A 105 -7.74 -3.39 -9.86
CA LEU A 105 -6.54 -3.26 -9.03
C LEU A 105 -5.39 -2.67 -9.87
N PHE A 106 -4.80 -1.62 -9.34
CA PHE A 106 -3.70 -0.88 -9.97
C PHE A 106 -2.32 -1.33 -9.46
N GLY A 107 -2.18 -2.62 -9.26
CA GLY A 107 -0.97 -3.30 -8.83
C GLY A 107 -1.16 -4.81 -8.87
N ASP A 108 -0.07 -5.55 -8.76
CA ASP A 108 -0.13 -7.01 -8.69
C ASP A 108 -0.82 -7.46 -7.41
N CYS A 109 -1.57 -8.56 -7.50
CA CYS A 109 -2.32 -9.12 -6.38
C CYS A 109 -1.84 -10.55 -6.09
N ALA A 110 -1.35 -10.78 -4.89
CA ALA A 110 -0.92 -12.07 -4.38
C ALA A 110 -1.89 -12.60 -3.32
N GLN A 111 -2.08 -13.91 -3.29
CA GLN A 111 -2.88 -14.60 -2.28
C GLN A 111 -2.03 -15.41 -1.30
N ASP A 112 -0.73 -15.54 -1.55
CA ASP A 112 0.23 -16.21 -0.69
C ASP A 112 1.55 -15.44 -0.62
N VAL A 113 2.42 -15.85 0.29
CA VAL A 113 3.70 -15.17 0.55
C VAL A 113 4.66 -15.31 -0.62
N ASP A 114 4.68 -16.45 -1.29
CA ASP A 114 5.58 -16.70 -2.41
C ASP A 114 5.22 -15.83 -3.62
N GLY A 115 3.95 -15.72 -3.94
CA GLY A 115 3.44 -14.81 -4.96
C GLY A 115 3.73 -13.35 -4.63
N LEU A 116 3.50 -12.95 -3.37
CA LEU A 116 3.82 -11.61 -2.90
C LEU A 116 5.30 -11.27 -3.11
N LEU A 117 6.20 -12.15 -2.65
CA LEU A 117 7.64 -11.93 -2.79
C LEU A 117 8.08 -11.88 -4.26
N THR A 118 7.46 -12.69 -5.11
CA THR A 118 7.71 -12.65 -6.56
C THR A 118 7.35 -11.29 -7.16
N TYR A 119 6.22 -10.71 -6.75
CA TYR A 119 5.82 -9.38 -7.22
C TYR A 119 6.68 -8.26 -6.64
N MET A 120 7.10 -8.38 -5.38
CA MET A 120 8.03 -7.43 -4.77
C MET A 120 9.40 -7.43 -5.47
N GLU A 121 9.94 -8.62 -5.76
CA GLU A 121 11.19 -8.78 -6.50
C GLU A 121 11.09 -8.17 -7.91
N ARG A 122 9.98 -8.38 -8.60
CA ARG A 122 9.72 -7.74 -9.90
C ARG A 122 9.67 -6.21 -9.78
N CYS A 123 9.02 -5.66 -8.76
CA CYS A 123 9.05 -4.22 -8.53
C CYS A 123 10.47 -3.69 -8.31
N ALA A 124 11.34 -4.44 -7.63
CA ALA A 124 12.73 -4.06 -7.43
C ALA A 124 13.55 -4.15 -8.74
N ASP A 125 13.33 -5.19 -9.54
CA ASP A 125 13.97 -5.35 -10.85
C ASP A 125 13.54 -4.23 -11.83
N ASP A 126 12.30 -3.75 -11.72
CA ASP A 126 11.76 -2.60 -12.43
C ASP A 126 12.11 -1.24 -11.73
N HIS A 127 13.10 -1.24 -10.82
CA HIS A 127 13.54 -0.04 -10.09
C HIS A 127 12.44 0.71 -9.33
N PHE A 128 11.40 0.00 -8.88
CA PHE A 128 10.24 0.56 -8.18
C PHE A 128 9.46 1.62 -8.98
N VAL A 129 9.44 1.47 -10.31
CA VAL A 129 8.63 2.32 -11.19
C VAL A 129 7.25 1.69 -11.39
N VAL A 130 6.21 2.52 -11.42
CA VAL A 130 4.86 2.06 -11.77
C VAL A 130 4.86 1.56 -13.20
N ARG A 131 4.36 0.34 -13.42
CA ARG A 131 4.36 -0.27 -14.75
C ARG A 131 3.36 0.43 -15.69
N PRO A 132 3.65 0.46 -17.01
CA PRO A 132 2.85 1.22 -17.99
C PRO A 132 1.35 0.87 -18.02
N GLU A 133 0.97 -0.36 -17.72
CA GLU A 133 -0.43 -0.78 -17.61
C GLU A 133 -1.14 -0.09 -16.46
N TYR A 134 -0.48 0.04 -15.31
CA TYR A 134 -1.02 0.73 -14.12
C TYR A 134 -0.93 2.26 -14.26
N GLU A 135 0.09 2.80 -14.91
CA GLU A 135 0.18 4.23 -15.21
C GLU A 135 -1.03 4.73 -16.03
N LYS A 136 -1.54 3.91 -16.96
CA LYS A 136 -2.77 4.22 -17.70
C LYS A 136 -3.99 4.28 -16.78
N MET A 137 -4.08 3.37 -15.81
CA MET A 137 -5.15 3.37 -14.81
C MET A 137 -5.05 4.59 -13.91
N GLN A 138 -3.85 4.98 -13.50
CA GLN A 138 -3.62 6.18 -12.69
C GLN A 138 -4.23 7.41 -13.36
N LYS A 139 -3.98 7.61 -14.64
CA LYS A 139 -4.53 8.73 -15.45
C LYS A 139 -6.06 8.68 -15.57
N SER A 140 -6.68 7.51 -15.46
CA SER A 140 -8.13 7.37 -15.46
C SER A 140 -8.78 7.64 -14.09
N PHE A 141 -8.09 7.33 -13.00
CA PHE A 141 -8.59 7.51 -11.65
C PHE A 141 -8.39 8.94 -11.13
N TYR A 142 -7.27 9.59 -11.48
CA TYR A 142 -6.97 10.93 -10.98
C TYR A 142 -7.10 11.97 -12.08
N LYS A 143 -7.99 12.92 -11.83
CA LYS A 143 -8.21 14.05 -12.75
C LYS A 143 -7.13 15.13 -12.66
N TYR A 144 -6.54 15.29 -11.48
CA TYR A 144 -5.59 16.35 -11.17
C TYR A 144 -4.36 15.77 -10.46
N PHE A 145 -3.17 16.16 -10.90
CA PHE A 145 -1.88 15.80 -10.32
C PHE A 145 -1.16 17.07 -9.87
N ASP A 146 -1.76 17.77 -8.90
CA ASP A 146 -1.24 19.00 -8.33
C ASP A 146 -1.66 19.16 -6.86
N ASP A 147 -1.25 20.23 -6.20
CA ASP A 147 -1.53 20.53 -4.80
C ASP A 147 -2.78 21.40 -4.58
N GLN A 148 -3.64 21.58 -5.63
CA GLN A 148 -4.76 22.54 -5.59
C GLN A 148 -6.10 21.92 -5.19
N ASN A 149 -6.16 20.65 -4.76
CA ASN A 149 -7.42 19.98 -4.44
C ASN A 149 -8.18 20.66 -3.30
N SER A 150 -7.50 21.07 -2.23
CA SER A 150 -8.13 21.80 -1.12
C SER A 150 -8.77 23.11 -1.59
N ARG A 151 -8.10 23.84 -2.47
CA ARG A 151 -8.63 25.08 -3.06
C ARG A 151 -9.88 24.80 -3.90
N ARG A 152 -9.86 23.78 -4.76
CA ARG A 152 -11.02 23.39 -5.57
C ARG A 152 -12.23 23.04 -4.70
N ILE A 153 -12.00 22.33 -3.59
CA ILE A 153 -13.07 21.99 -2.63
C ILE A 153 -13.63 23.26 -2.00
N CYS A 154 -12.78 24.17 -1.51
CA CYS A 154 -13.21 25.43 -0.94
C CYS A 154 -14.01 26.27 -1.95
N ASP A 155 -13.51 26.42 -3.18
CA ASP A 155 -14.19 27.18 -4.23
C ASP A 155 -15.56 26.56 -4.58
N ALA A 156 -15.65 25.24 -4.65
CA ALA A 156 -16.91 24.55 -4.90
C ALA A 156 -17.94 24.77 -3.76
N ILE A 157 -17.50 24.76 -2.51
CA ILE A 157 -18.35 25.03 -1.36
C ILE A 157 -18.86 26.48 -1.39
N VAL A 158 -17.97 27.45 -1.57
CA VAL A 158 -18.32 28.88 -1.60
C VAL A 158 -19.28 29.18 -2.75
N ASN A 159 -19.05 28.60 -3.94
CA ASN A 159 -19.92 28.82 -5.10
C ASN A 159 -21.31 28.17 -4.94
N LYS A 160 -21.40 27.04 -4.22
CA LYS A 160 -22.67 26.34 -4.00
C LYS A 160 -23.50 26.98 -2.89
N TRP A 161 -22.84 27.58 -1.89
CA TRP A 161 -23.49 28.24 -0.73
C TRP A 161 -22.90 29.64 -0.54
N PRO A 162 -23.19 30.59 -1.48
CA PRO A 162 -22.81 31.98 -1.30
C PRO A 162 -23.47 32.53 -0.01
N ARG A 163 -22.72 33.31 0.77
CA ARG A 163 -23.26 33.97 1.97
C ARG A 163 -24.27 35.04 1.62
#